data_eca2465d534bfc2eb65ad6f43f5f6d3e
#
_entry.id   eca2465d534bfc2eb65ad6f43f5f6d3e
#
_cell.length_a   1.000
_cell.length_b   1.000
_cell.length_c   1.000
_cell.angle_alpha   90.00
_cell.angle_beta   90.00
_cell.angle_gamma   90.00
#
_symmetry.space_group_name_H-M   'P 1'
#
loop_
_entity.id
_entity.type
_entity.pdbx_description
1 polymer ?
#
loop_
_entity_poly.entity_id
_entity_poly.type
_entity_poly.pdbx_seq_one_letter_code
_entity_poly.pdbx_strand_id
1 'polypeptide(L)'
;MLEAFAVVDKKLAEINGMKESWRASEERPFIEAMSETLQRALIYGDSSKDPEQIMGLAPRFNTKDPKKAPCAVNVIDAGGTGNDLTSIWLVGWSPNTVHGLYPEGSKAGLDRRDIGEEPAIDADGGEYRVLKTHFGWDVGLCVRDWRYVVRIANVKESLLKPVPPDENSATGHNLYELLVKAVAKVPSLSGARFAFYTNRTVETYLRLQQANSRNVQLSLNEVGGRKVLSFDGIPFRRVDALEFKEAQVK
;
A
#
# COMPACT_ATOMS: atom_id res chain seq x y z
N MET A 1 -1.52 10.84 -13.04
CA MET A 1 -1.52 12.05 -12.20
C MET A 1 -2.71 11.98 -11.26
N LEU A 2 -2.52 12.32 -9.99
CA LEU A 2 -3.59 12.58 -9.02
C LEU A 2 -3.65 14.07 -8.77
N GLU A 3 -4.85 14.63 -8.70
CA GLU A 3 -5.06 16.05 -8.51
C GLU A 3 -6.23 16.29 -7.56
N ALA A 4 -6.09 17.25 -6.66
CA ALA A 4 -7.15 17.67 -5.74
C ALA A 4 -7.06 19.17 -5.46
N PHE A 5 -8.21 19.79 -5.23
CA PHE A 5 -8.32 21.17 -4.81
C PHE A 5 -8.97 21.25 -3.43
N ALA A 6 -8.23 21.79 -2.46
CA ALA A 6 -8.80 22.14 -1.18
C ALA A 6 -9.35 23.57 -1.25
N VAL A 7 -10.60 23.73 -0.90
CA VAL A 7 -11.34 25.01 -0.92
C VAL A 7 -11.80 25.31 0.48
N VAL A 8 -11.38 26.46 1.02
CA VAL A 8 -11.70 26.90 2.38
C VAL A 8 -12.35 28.29 2.30
N ASP A 9 -13.49 28.46 2.96
CA ASP A 9 -14.16 29.75 3.02
C ASP A 9 -13.28 30.81 3.68
N LYS A 10 -13.13 31.98 3.03
CA LYS A 10 -12.30 33.08 3.52
C LYS A 10 -12.79 33.61 4.85
N LYS A 11 -14.12 33.73 5.05
CA LYS A 11 -14.70 34.21 6.29
C LYS A 11 -14.38 33.30 7.47
N LEU A 12 -14.44 31.99 7.28
CA LEU A 12 -14.03 31.02 8.30
C LEU A 12 -12.54 31.15 8.62
N ALA A 13 -11.69 31.36 7.61
CA ALA A 13 -10.28 31.62 7.83
C ALA A 13 -10.01 32.88 8.60
N GLU A 14 -10.73 33.99 8.31
CA GLU A 14 -10.64 35.28 9.03
C GLU A 14 -11.04 35.13 10.50
N ILE A 15 -12.15 34.46 10.81
CA ILE A 15 -12.61 34.18 12.19
C ILE A 15 -11.53 33.39 12.97
N ASN A 16 -10.84 32.46 12.31
CA ASN A 16 -9.73 31.71 12.89
C ASN A 16 -8.40 32.46 12.86
N GLY A 17 -8.40 33.75 12.56
CA GLY A 17 -7.24 34.64 12.58
C GLY A 17 -6.27 34.41 11.43
N MET A 18 -6.73 33.93 10.28
CA MET A 18 -5.94 33.63 9.06
C MET A 18 -4.70 32.76 9.34
N LYS A 19 -4.76 31.90 10.34
CA LYS A 19 -3.62 31.07 10.76
C LYS A 19 -3.34 29.99 9.73
N GLU A 20 -2.12 29.96 9.24
CA GLU A 20 -1.64 28.93 8.31
C GLU A 20 -1.79 27.52 8.89
N SER A 21 -1.59 27.36 10.20
CA SER A 21 -1.80 26.08 10.90
C SER A 21 -3.23 25.56 10.84
N TRP A 22 -4.22 26.47 10.92
CA TRP A 22 -5.62 26.09 10.78
C TRP A 22 -5.93 25.66 9.34
N ARG A 23 -5.49 26.43 8.35
CA ARG A 23 -5.63 26.08 6.94
C ARG A 23 -4.98 24.73 6.61
N ALA A 24 -3.78 24.47 7.13
CA ALA A 24 -3.09 23.16 6.98
C ALA A 24 -3.89 22.01 7.61
N SER A 25 -4.63 22.25 8.70
CA SER A 25 -5.53 21.25 9.30
C SER A 25 -6.69 20.90 8.37
N GLU A 26 -7.30 21.88 7.73
CA GLU A 26 -8.39 21.68 6.76
C GLU A 26 -7.91 21.00 5.45
N GLU A 27 -6.66 21.22 5.08
CA GLU A 27 -6.04 20.59 3.89
C GLU A 27 -5.64 19.12 4.11
N ARG A 28 -5.40 18.69 5.36
CA ARG A 28 -4.92 17.35 5.71
C ARG A 28 -5.78 16.21 5.18
N PRO A 29 -7.13 16.23 5.26
CA PRO A 29 -7.98 15.17 4.73
C PRO A 29 -7.79 14.92 3.22
N PHE A 30 -7.53 15.98 2.45
CA PHE A 30 -7.27 15.84 1.01
C PHE A 30 -5.98 15.09 0.73
N ILE A 31 -4.91 15.38 1.50
CA ILE A 31 -3.62 14.67 1.38
C ILE A 31 -3.76 13.20 1.80
N GLU A 32 -4.53 12.93 2.85
CA GLU A 32 -4.81 11.55 3.31
C GLU A 32 -5.58 10.77 2.24
N ALA A 33 -6.64 11.35 1.66
CA ALA A 33 -7.43 10.72 0.60
C ALA A 33 -6.59 10.47 -0.68
N MET A 34 -5.74 11.41 -1.08
CA MET A 34 -4.81 11.23 -2.20
C MET A 34 -3.81 10.10 -1.92
N SER A 35 -3.30 10.02 -0.71
CA SER A 35 -2.36 8.97 -0.29
C SER A 35 -3.00 7.58 -0.33
N GLU A 36 -4.26 7.46 0.12
CA GLU A 36 -5.03 6.21 0.07
C GLU A 36 -5.31 5.81 -1.39
N THR A 37 -5.75 6.76 -2.21
CA THR A 37 -5.99 6.54 -3.64
C THR A 37 -4.73 6.07 -4.36
N LEU A 38 -3.58 6.69 -4.06
CA LEU A 38 -2.30 6.29 -4.62
C LEU A 38 -1.90 4.87 -4.19
N GLN A 39 -2.02 4.54 -2.89
CA GLN A 39 -1.72 3.20 -2.39
C GLN A 39 -2.59 2.15 -3.08
N ARG A 40 -3.89 2.44 -3.26
CA ARG A 40 -4.82 1.56 -3.97
C ARG A 40 -4.43 1.39 -5.43
N ALA A 41 -4.07 2.48 -6.12
CA ALA A 41 -3.64 2.45 -7.51
C ALA A 41 -2.32 1.67 -7.70
N LEU A 42 -1.34 1.81 -6.79
CA LEU A 42 -0.08 1.07 -6.83
C LEU A 42 -0.27 -0.45 -6.67
N ILE A 43 -1.31 -0.88 -5.96
CA ILE A 43 -1.60 -2.29 -5.75
C ILE A 43 -2.57 -2.82 -6.80
N TYR A 44 -3.73 -2.19 -6.95
CA TYR A 44 -4.86 -2.72 -7.74
C TYR A 44 -5.10 -2.03 -9.06
N GLY A 45 -4.44 -0.89 -9.33
CA GLY A 45 -4.62 -0.16 -10.58
C GLY A 45 -4.42 -1.06 -11.79
N ASP A 46 -5.32 -0.96 -12.77
CA ASP A 46 -5.31 -1.81 -13.97
C ASP A 46 -5.56 -0.94 -15.20
N SER A 47 -4.48 -0.53 -15.85
CA SER A 47 -4.53 0.30 -17.06
C SER A 47 -5.17 -0.40 -18.26
N SER A 48 -5.41 -1.71 -18.20
CA SER A 48 -6.13 -2.42 -19.24
C SER A 48 -7.65 -2.26 -19.14
N LYS A 49 -8.16 -1.99 -17.93
CA LYS A 49 -9.58 -1.74 -17.66
C LYS A 49 -9.89 -0.25 -17.62
N ASP A 50 -8.99 0.51 -17.02
CA ASP A 50 -9.10 1.95 -16.87
C ASP A 50 -7.77 2.59 -17.30
N PRO A 51 -7.69 3.14 -18.52
CA PRO A 51 -6.46 3.72 -19.08
C PRO A 51 -5.88 4.88 -18.27
N GLU A 52 -6.68 5.54 -17.42
CA GLU A 52 -6.24 6.64 -16.57
C GLU A 52 -5.47 6.16 -15.34
N GLN A 53 -5.58 4.87 -15.00
CA GLN A 53 -4.88 4.27 -13.87
C GLN A 53 -3.48 3.78 -14.25
N ILE A 54 -2.60 3.74 -13.24
CA ILE A 54 -1.29 3.09 -13.37
C ILE A 54 -1.46 1.57 -13.29
N MET A 55 -0.61 0.82 -13.99
CA MET A 55 -0.56 -0.63 -13.86
C MET A 55 0.08 -1.00 -12.52
N GLY A 56 -0.75 -1.43 -11.56
CA GLY A 56 -0.35 -1.84 -10.22
C GLY A 56 0.30 -3.23 -10.16
N LEU A 57 0.52 -3.71 -8.94
CA LEU A 57 1.13 -5.01 -8.70
C LEU A 57 0.15 -6.18 -8.89
N ALA A 58 -1.10 -6.07 -8.42
CA ALA A 58 -2.06 -7.17 -8.44
C ALA A 58 -2.41 -7.66 -9.86
N PRO A 59 -2.63 -6.80 -10.87
CA PRO A 59 -2.87 -7.27 -12.24
C PRO A 59 -1.68 -7.99 -12.85
N ARG A 60 -0.44 -7.62 -12.47
CA ARG A 60 0.79 -8.27 -12.95
C ARG A 60 0.99 -9.66 -12.37
N PHE A 61 0.58 -9.89 -11.11
CA PHE A 61 0.73 -11.15 -10.37
C PHE A 61 -0.64 -11.78 -10.10
N ASN A 62 -1.44 -11.98 -11.15
CA ASN A 62 -2.85 -12.40 -11.06
C ASN A 62 -3.07 -13.89 -11.33
N THR A 63 -2.03 -14.67 -11.59
CA THR A 63 -2.09 -16.11 -11.88
C THR A 63 -0.99 -16.89 -11.19
N LYS A 64 -1.25 -18.16 -10.90
CA LYS A 64 -0.27 -19.13 -10.39
C LYS A 64 0.31 -20.01 -11.48
N ASP A 65 -0.20 -19.91 -12.71
CA ASP A 65 0.21 -20.75 -13.84
C ASP A 65 1.42 -20.15 -14.56
N PRO A 66 2.62 -20.77 -14.45
CA PRO A 66 3.82 -20.27 -15.12
C PRO A 66 3.73 -20.28 -16.66
N LYS A 67 2.78 -21.04 -17.23
CA LYS A 67 2.54 -21.05 -18.67
C LYS A 67 1.84 -19.78 -19.16
N LYS A 68 1.08 -19.11 -18.28
CA LYS A 68 0.37 -17.87 -18.59
C LYS A 68 1.25 -16.64 -18.39
N ALA A 69 2.05 -16.63 -17.34
CA ALA A 69 2.94 -15.50 -17.03
C ALA A 69 4.19 -15.97 -16.29
N PRO A 70 5.39 -15.53 -16.68
CA PRO A 70 6.63 -15.89 -15.98
C PRO A 70 6.65 -15.49 -14.50
N CYS A 71 6.01 -14.37 -14.15
CA CYS A 71 5.92 -13.86 -12.78
C CYS A 71 5.03 -14.74 -11.87
N ALA A 72 4.24 -15.66 -12.42
CA ALA A 72 3.45 -16.62 -11.65
C ALA A 72 4.29 -17.50 -10.71
N VAL A 73 5.56 -17.73 -11.04
CA VAL A 73 6.50 -18.42 -10.16
C VAL A 73 6.65 -17.73 -8.81
N ASN A 74 6.50 -16.39 -8.76
CA ASN A 74 6.59 -15.59 -7.54
C ASN A 74 5.24 -15.37 -6.84
N VAL A 75 4.19 -16.07 -7.29
CA VAL A 75 2.91 -16.12 -6.58
C VAL A 75 2.88 -17.36 -5.70
N ILE A 76 2.64 -17.16 -4.41
CA ILE A 76 2.50 -18.23 -3.41
C ILE A 76 1.04 -18.29 -3.02
N ASP A 77 0.46 -19.48 -3.09
CA ASP A 77 -0.94 -19.70 -2.69
C ASP A 77 -1.00 -20.05 -1.20
N ALA A 78 -1.72 -19.25 -0.42
CA ALA A 78 -1.99 -19.56 0.98
C ALA A 78 -3.10 -20.61 1.14
N GLY A 79 -3.83 -20.98 0.06
CA GLY A 79 -4.86 -21.99 0.08
C GLY A 79 -6.25 -21.52 0.49
N GLY A 80 -6.45 -20.25 0.73
CA GLY A 80 -7.77 -19.68 1.03
C GLY A 80 -8.70 -19.69 -0.19
N THR A 81 -9.99 -19.88 0.07
CA THR A 81 -11.06 -19.87 -0.93
C THR A 81 -12.21 -18.99 -0.46
N GLY A 82 -12.96 -18.40 -1.39
CA GLY A 82 -14.10 -17.55 -1.09
C GLY A 82 -13.87 -16.08 -1.43
N ASN A 83 -14.53 -15.18 -0.68
CA ASN A 83 -14.57 -13.75 -0.99
C ASN A 83 -13.85 -12.86 0.04
N ASP A 84 -13.37 -13.46 1.14
CA ASP A 84 -12.65 -12.80 2.24
C ASP A 84 -11.12 -13.01 2.11
N LEU A 85 -10.61 -12.78 0.90
CA LEU A 85 -9.21 -13.00 0.57
C LEU A 85 -8.44 -11.68 0.54
N THR A 86 -7.17 -11.76 0.96
CA THR A 86 -6.19 -10.67 0.85
C THR A 86 -4.85 -11.22 0.41
N SER A 87 -3.90 -10.32 0.19
CA SER A 87 -2.52 -10.68 -0.17
C SER A 87 -1.51 -10.04 0.77
N ILE A 88 -0.36 -10.70 0.92
CA ILE A 88 0.86 -10.13 1.50
C ILE A 88 1.86 -9.96 0.36
N TRP A 89 2.51 -8.80 0.32
CA TRP A 89 3.48 -8.48 -0.71
C TRP A 89 4.88 -8.34 -0.13
N LEU A 90 5.86 -8.97 -0.76
CA LEU A 90 7.28 -8.70 -0.54
C LEU A 90 7.81 -7.97 -1.77
N VAL A 91 8.32 -6.76 -1.59
CA VAL A 91 8.83 -5.93 -2.68
C VAL A 91 10.23 -5.45 -2.35
N GLY A 92 11.15 -5.67 -3.29
CA GLY A 92 12.50 -5.16 -3.25
C GLY A 92 12.66 -3.88 -4.09
N TRP A 93 12.81 -2.75 -3.41
CA TRP A 93 12.91 -1.43 -4.03
C TRP A 93 14.33 -1.07 -4.41
N SER A 94 14.56 -0.83 -5.69
CA SER A 94 15.85 -0.36 -6.23
C SER A 94 15.63 0.20 -7.65
N PRO A 95 16.47 1.10 -8.14
CA PRO A 95 16.43 1.57 -9.53
C PRO A 95 16.47 0.45 -10.58
N ASN A 96 17.05 -0.71 -10.22
CA ASN A 96 17.19 -1.86 -11.12
C ASN A 96 16.07 -2.90 -10.96
N THR A 97 15.22 -2.79 -9.94
CA THR A 97 14.18 -3.78 -9.62
C THR A 97 12.79 -3.16 -9.74
N VAL A 98 12.29 -2.59 -8.65
CA VAL A 98 11.00 -1.88 -8.59
C VAL A 98 11.24 -0.47 -8.12
N HIS A 99 10.69 0.51 -8.80
CA HIS A 99 10.81 1.91 -8.40
C HIS A 99 9.63 2.74 -8.89
N GLY A 100 9.44 3.89 -8.24
CA GLY A 100 8.50 4.91 -8.69
C GLY A 100 9.09 5.70 -9.86
N LEU A 101 8.23 6.16 -10.75
CA LEU A 101 8.55 7.07 -11.84
C LEU A 101 7.77 8.37 -11.65
N TYR A 102 8.38 9.47 -12.06
CA TYR A 102 7.72 10.76 -12.20
C TYR A 102 8.27 11.47 -13.46
N PRO A 103 7.47 12.33 -14.12
CA PRO A 103 7.90 13.03 -15.32
C PRO A 103 9.09 13.94 -15.04
N GLU A 104 9.99 14.06 -16.03
CA GLU A 104 11.09 15.03 -15.97
C GLU A 104 10.52 16.46 -15.90
N GLY A 105 11.02 17.26 -14.97
CA GLY A 105 10.53 18.62 -14.72
C GLY A 105 9.36 18.71 -13.73
N SER A 106 8.73 17.58 -13.34
CA SER A 106 7.78 17.57 -12.25
C SER A 106 8.46 17.37 -10.89
N LYS A 107 7.78 17.76 -9.81
CA LYS A 107 8.28 17.54 -8.46
C LYS A 107 8.10 16.08 -8.07
N ALA A 108 9.16 15.45 -7.57
CA ALA A 108 9.05 14.12 -6.98
C ALA A 108 8.22 14.17 -5.69
N GLY A 109 7.07 13.51 -5.68
CA GLY A 109 6.15 13.49 -4.55
C GLY A 109 5.00 14.48 -4.69
N LEU A 110 4.40 14.83 -3.55
CA LEU A 110 3.25 15.73 -3.50
C LEU A 110 3.70 17.18 -3.80
N ASP A 111 3.12 17.79 -4.82
CA ASP A 111 3.23 19.21 -5.09
C ASP A 111 2.03 19.95 -4.47
N ARG A 112 2.31 20.97 -3.65
CA ARG A 112 1.31 21.85 -3.03
C ARG A 112 1.54 23.25 -3.55
N ARG A 113 0.49 23.83 -4.15
CA ARG A 113 0.49 25.22 -4.62
C ARG A 113 -0.66 25.98 -4.00
N ASP A 114 -0.36 27.09 -3.36
CA ASP A 114 -1.37 28.05 -2.94
C ASP A 114 -1.77 28.89 -4.16
N ILE A 115 -3.03 28.77 -4.58
CA ILE A 115 -3.60 29.56 -5.68
C ILE A 115 -4.01 30.93 -5.17
N GLY A 116 -4.30 31.03 -3.86
CA GLY A 116 -4.76 32.25 -3.24
C GLY A 116 -6.27 32.36 -3.17
N GLU A 117 -6.76 33.59 -3.30
CA GLU A 117 -8.17 33.92 -3.18
C GLU A 117 -8.87 33.83 -4.53
N GLU A 118 -9.93 33.02 -4.60
CA GLU A 118 -10.78 32.87 -5.79
C GLU A 118 -12.26 33.06 -5.44
N PRO A 119 -13.10 33.51 -6.40
CA PRO A 119 -14.54 33.47 -6.26
C PRO A 119 -15.06 32.04 -6.37
N ALA A 120 -16.02 31.66 -5.54
CA ALA A 120 -16.78 30.42 -5.64
C ALA A 120 -18.27 30.73 -5.66
N ILE A 121 -19.06 29.85 -6.26
CA ILE A 121 -20.51 29.96 -6.37
C ILE A 121 -21.11 28.85 -5.51
N ASP A 122 -22.03 29.21 -4.62
CA ASP A 122 -22.77 28.24 -3.82
C ASP A 122 -23.91 27.57 -4.63
N ALA A 123 -24.61 26.63 -4.00
CA ALA A 123 -25.71 25.90 -4.64
C ALA A 123 -26.91 26.79 -4.99
N ASP A 124 -27.06 27.94 -4.35
CA ASP A 124 -28.14 28.92 -4.54
C ASP A 124 -27.76 30.02 -5.53
N GLY A 125 -26.54 29.99 -6.09
CA GLY A 125 -26.01 30.96 -7.04
C GLY A 125 -25.38 32.20 -6.40
N GLY A 126 -25.19 32.20 -5.08
CA GLY A 126 -24.49 33.26 -4.35
C GLY A 126 -22.97 33.21 -4.56
N GLU A 127 -22.34 34.34 -4.83
CA GLU A 127 -20.88 34.42 -4.98
C GLU A 127 -20.21 34.72 -3.62
N TYR A 128 -19.20 33.94 -3.25
CA TYR A 128 -18.39 34.15 -2.06
C TYR A 128 -16.89 33.91 -2.34
N ARG A 129 -16.04 34.33 -1.42
CA ARG A 129 -14.60 34.25 -1.56
C ARG A 129 -14.04 33.04 -0.83
N VAL A 130 -13.17 32.29 -1.50
CA VAL A 130 -12.50 31.10 -0.96
C VAL A 130 -11.00 31.21 -1.08
N LEU A 131 -10.29 30.55 -0.19
CA LEU A 131 -8.87 30.28 -0.30
C LEU A 131 -8.70 28.90 -0.91
N LYS A 132 -7.99 28.81 -2.03
CA LYS A 132 -7.85 27.58 -2.81
C LYS A 132 -6.41 27.11 -2.81
N THR A 133 -6.21 25.82 -2.51
CA THR A 133 -4.93 25.15 -2.58
C THR A 133 -5.02 23.98 -3.55
N HIS A 134 -4.08 23.92 -4.48
CA HIS A 134 -3.96 22.83 -5.43
C HIS A 134 -2.95 21.79 -4.93
N PHE A 135 -3.31 20.53 -5.00
CA PHE A 135 -2.44 19.38 -4.76
C PHE A 135 -2.32 18.58 -6.03
N GLY A 136 -1.08 18.32 -6.45
CA GLY A 136 -0.77 17.49 -7.60
C GLY A 136 0.20 16.38 -7.21
N TRP A 137 0.04 15.18 -7.78
CA TRP A 137 0.97 14.08 -7.56
C TRP A 137 1.16 13.27 -8.85
N ASP A 138 2.30 13.46 -9.46
CA ASP A 138 2.71 12.70 -10.64
C ASP A 138 3.52 11.48 -10.23
N VAL A 139 2.98 10.30 -10.45
CA VAL A 139 3.63 9.06 -10.07
C VAL A 139 3.24 7.91 -11.00
N GLY A 140 4.21 7.05 -11.27
CA GLY A 140 4.03 5.78 -11.96
C GLY A 140 4.78 4.67 -11.25
N LEU A 141 4.46 3.42 -11.55
CA LEU A 141 5.14 2.24 -11.02
C LEU A 141 5.89 1.52 -12.14
N CYS A 142 7.21 1.40 -11.98
CA CYS A 142 8.06 0.60 -12.85
C CYS A 142 8.46 -0.69 -12.15
N VAL A 143 8.22 -1.83 -12.79
CA VAL A 143 8.72 -3.15 -12.40
C VAL A 143 9.68 -3.61 -13.49
N ARG A 144 10.98 -3.36 -13.29
CA ARG A 144 12.04 -3.76 -14.25
C ARG A 144 12.40 -5.24 -14.09
N ASP A 145 12.43 -5.72 -12.85
CA ASP A 145 12.70 -7.12 -12.53
C ASP A 145 11.60 -7.65 -11.62
N TRP A 146 10.71 -8.46 -12.18
CA TRP A 146 9.59 -9.08 -11.47
C TRP A 146 10.03 -10.08 -10.40
N ARG A 147 11.26 -10.63 -10.46
CA ARG A 147 11.80 -11.60 -9.50
C ARG A 147 11.96 -11.02 -8.10
N TYR A 148 11.98 -9.69 -7.98
CA TYR A 148 12.08 -8.97 -6.71
C TYR A 148 10.72 -8.59 -6.13
N VAL A 149 9.65 -9.13 -6.70
CA VAL A 149 8.28 -8.99 -6.17
C VAL A 149 7.73 -10.38 -5.92
N VAL A 150 7.24 -10.64 -4.72
CA VAL A 150 6.56 -11.89 -4.36
C VAL A 150 5.18 -11.56 -3.80
N ARG A 151 4.16 -12.24 -4.30
CA ARG A 151 2.79 -12.16 -3.80
C ARG A 151 2.44 -13.44 -3.05
N ILE A 152 2.08 -13.34 -1.79
CA ILE A 152 1.38 -14.39 -1.06
C ILE A 152 -0.11 -14.10 -1.24
N ALA A 153 -0.77 -14.83 -2.12
CA ALA A 153 -2.16 -14.65 -2.49
C ALA A 153 -3.08 -15.60 -1.72
N ASN A 154 -4.38 -15.34 -1.77
CA ASN A 154 -5.42 -16.18 -1.17
C ASN A 154 -5.26 -16.34 0.35
N VAL A 155 -4.79 -15.31 1.04
CA VAL A 155 -4.76 -15.27 2.50
C VAL A 155 -6.17 -14.98 2.98
N LYS A 156 -6.82 -15.94 3.61
CA LYS A 156 -8.21 -15.84 4.06
C LYS A 156 -8.28 -15.33 5.51
N GLU A 157 -9.08 -14.29 5.75
CA GLU A 157 -9.20 -13.69 7.09
C GLU A 157 -9.67 -14.69 8.14
N SER A 158 -10.70 -15.48 7.84
CA SER A 158 -11.26 -16.49 8.74
C SER A 158 -10.31 -17.65 9.10
N LEU A 159 -9.23 -17.82 8.32
CA LEU A 159 -8.18 -18.81 8.57
C LEU A 159 -6.96 -18.22 9.29
N LEU A 160 -6.95 -16.91 9.59
CA LEU A 160 -5.90 -16.30 10.39
C LEU A 160 -6.08 -16.69 11.85
N LYS A 161 -5.03 -17.24 12.47
CA LYS A 161 -5.05 -17.67 13.87
C LYS A 161 -3.90 -17.04 14.65
N PRO A 162 -4.09 -16.76 15.96
CA PRO A 162 -3.04 -16.16 16.81
C PRO A 162 -1.83 -17.08 17.00
N VAL A 163 -2.03 -18.39 16.88
CA VAL A 163 -0.99 -19.41 17.03
C VAL A 163 -0.85 -20.15 15.70
N PRO A 164 0.39 -20.45 15.24
CA PRO A 164 0.57 -21.30 14.07
C PRO A 164 -0.20 -22.62 14.28
N PRO A 165 -0.88 -23.14 13.27
CA PRO A 165 -1.55 -24.43 13.37
C PRO A 165 -0.49 -25.51 13.66
N ASP A 166 -0.79 -26.43 14.60
CA ASP A 166 -0.01 -27.62 14.80
C ASP A 166 0.04 -28.44 13.50
N GLU A 167 1.11 -29.22 13.31
CA GLU A 167 1.32 -30.04 12.10
C GLU A 167 0.10 -30.95 11.79
N ASN A 168 -0.68 -31.31 12.78
CA ASN A 168 -1.91 -32.12 12.67
C ASN A 168 -3.20 -31.28 12.52
N SER A 169 -3.14 -29.94 12.56
CA SER A 169 -4.30 -29.10 12.43
C SER A 169 -4.43 -28.59 10.99
N ALA A 170 -5.27 -29.26 10.21
CA ALA A 170 -5.55 -28.91 8.80
C ALA A 170 -6.24 -27.53 8.62
N THR A 171 -6.49 -26.77 9.70
CA THR A 171 -7.25 -25.52 9.66
C THR A 171 -6.45 -24.35 10.16
N GLY A 172 -6.11 -23.43 9.25
CA GLY A 172 -5.48 -22.14 9.51
C GLY A 172 -4.23 -21.89 8.66
N HIS A 173 -3.93 -20.59 8.41
CA HIS A 173 -2.74 -20.20 7.67
C HIS A 173 -1.52 -20.16 8.60
N ASN A 174 -0.47 -20.91 8.25
CA ASN A 174 0.84 -20.74 8.85
C ASN A 174 1.56 -19.58 8.13
N LEU A 175 1.37 -18.36 8.66
CA LEU A 175 1.95 -17.16 8.06
C LEU A 175 3.47 -17.20 8.03
N TYR A 176 4.11 -17.82 9.03
CA TYR A 176 5.58 -17.96 9.07
C TYR A 176 6.13 -18.75 7.90
N GLU A 177 5.54 -19.90 7.64
CA GLU A 177 5.97 -20.76 6.50
C GLU A 177 5.81 -20.02 5.18
N LEU A 178 4.72 -19.26 5.01
CA LEU A 178 4.48 -18.46 3.81
C LEU A 178 5.53 -17.35 3.66
N LEU A 179 5.94 -16.70 4.76
CA LEU A 179 6.97 -15.66 4.75
C LEU A 179 8.35 -16.24 4.41
N VAL A 180 8.71 -17.40 5.00
CA VAL A 180 9.95 -18.12 4.65
C VAL A 180 9.99 -18.44 3.17
N LYS A 181 8.90 -19.01 2.63
CA LYS A 181 8.79 -19.33 1.20
C LYS A 181 8.90 -18.07 0.33
N ALA A 182 8.36 -16.93 0.80
CA ALA A 182 8.45 -15.67 0.06
C ALA A 182 9.89 -15.15 -0.02
N VAL A 183 10.63 -15.18 1.09
CA VAL A 183 12.03 -14.75 1.11
C VAL A 183 12.89 -15.68 0.25
N ALA A 184 12.65 -17.00 0.28
CA ALA A 184 13.38 -17.99 -0.51
C ALA A 184 13.19 -17.85 -2.03
N LYS A 185 12.10 -17.21 -2.50
CA LYS A 185 11.85 -16.95 -3.92
C LYS A 185 12.65 -15.78 -4.49
N VAL A 186 13.16 -14.91 -3.64
CA VAL A 186 13.93 -13.74 -4.08
C VAL A 186 15.35 -14.16 -4.45
N PRO A 187 15.88 -13.74 -5.62
CA PRO A 187 17.21 -14.17 -6.06
C PRO A 187 18.35 -13.69 -5.15
N SER A 188 18.23 -12.49 -4.59
CA SER A 188 19.23 -11.91 -3.68
C SER A 188 18.59 -10.85 -2.80
N LEU A 189 18.93 -10.85 -1.52
CA LEU A 189 18.50 -9.80 -0.57
C LEU A 189 19.43 -8.58 -0.59
N SER A 190 20.59 -8.67 -1.26
CA SER A 190 21.50 -7.55 -1.42
C SER A 190 21.15 -6.72 -2.67
N GLY A 191 21.32 -5.41 -2.59
CA GLY A 191 21.12 -4.50 -3.73
C GLY A 191 19.71 -3.93 -3.88
N ALA A 192 18.76 -4.33 -3.04
CA ALA A 192 17.43 -3.74 -2.97
C ALA A 192 16.97 -3.55 -1.52
N ARG A 193 16.12 -2.58 -1.28
CA ARG A 193 15.48 -2.36 0.03
C ARG A 193 14.18 -3.14 0.06
N PHE A 194 14.18 -4.26 0.78
CA PHE A 194 13.00 -5.09 0.92
C PHE A 194 12.05 -4.57 1.99
N ALA A 195 10.75 -4.72 1.74
CA ALA A 195 9.71 -4.53 2.72
C ALA A 195 8.55 -5.48 2.45
N PHE A 196 7.94 -5.98 3.52
CA PHE A 196 6.65 -6.65 3.48
C PHE A 196 5.53 -5.61 3.57
N TYR A 197 4.51 -5.77 2.75
CA TYR A 197 3.31 -4.94 2.77
C TYR A 197 2.12 -5.81 3.14
N THR A 198 1.43 -5.43 4.20
CA THR A 198 0.26 -6.15 4.70
C THR A 198 -0.80 -5.17 5.17
N ASN A 199 -2.03 -5.64 5.30
CA ASN A 199 -3.07 -4.88 5.97
C ASN A 199 -2.96 -4.98 7.50
N ARG A 200 -3.76 -4.18 8.19
CA ARG A 200 -3.81 -4.06 9.64
C ARG A 200 -4.11 -5.38 10.34
N THR A 201 -5.06 -6.15 9.80
CA THR A 201 -5.51 -7.41 10.41
C THR A 201 -4.40 -8.47 10.34
N VAL A 202 -3.79 -8.66 9.16
CA VAL A 202 -2.68 -9.62 9.00
C VAL A 202 -1.50 -9.25 9.90
N GLU A 203 -1.15 -7.95 9.98
CA GLU A 203 -0.09 -7.48 10.90
C GLU A 203 -0.41 -7.82 12.36
N THR A 204 -1.67 -7.64 12.78
CA THR A 204 -2.11 -7.98 14.15
C THR A 204 -1.94 -9.47 14.43
N TYR A 205 -2.36 -10.34 13.51
CA TYR A 205 -2.19 -11.78 13.68
C TYR A 205 -0.72 -12.20 13.68
N LEU A 206 0.14 -11.57 12.86
CA LEU A 206 1.59 -11.81 12.90
C LEU A 206 2.18 -11.45 14.27
N ARG A 207 1.76 -10.32 14.86
CA ARG A 207 2.19 -9.92 16.22
C ARG A 207 1.71 -10.90 17.30
N LEU A 208 0.47 -11.40 17.18
CA LEU A 208 -0.07 -12.41 18.10
C LEU A 208 0.67 -13.74 17.96
N GLN A 209 0.97 -14.18 16.75
CA GLN A 209 1.78 -15.36 16.50
C GLN A 209 3.20 -15.20 17.05
N GLN A 210 3.80 -14.02 16.92
CA GLN A 210 5.10 -13.72 17.53
C GLN A 210 5.07 -13.85 19.06
N ALA A 211 4.04 -13.28 19.69
CA ALA A 211 3.92 -13.33 21.15
C ALA A 211 3.74 -14.75 21.71
N ASN A 212 3.10 -15.61 20.94
CA ASN A 212 2.76 -16.99 21.34
C ASN A 212 3.78 -18.04 20.86
N SER A 213 4.68 -17.70 19.95
CA SER A 213 5.66 -18.65 19.42
C SER A 213 7.07 -18.33 19.90
N ARG A 214 7.86 -19.40 20.12
CA ARG A 214 9.29 -19.29 20.40
C ARG A 214 10.12 -18.97 19.14
N ASN A 215 9.51 -18.46 18.09
CA ASN A 215 10.15 -18.21 16.81
C ASN A 215 11.02 -16.95 16.85
N VAL A 216 12.31 -17.15 16.70
CA VAL A 216 13.35 -16.11 16.73
C VAL A 216 13.37 -15.23 15.46
N GLN A 217 12.74 -15.68 14.38
CA GLN A 217 12.79 -15.00 13.06
C GLN A 217 11.90 -13.75 12.96
N LEU A 218 10.85 -13.63 13.78
CA LEU A 218 10.11 -12.38 13.93
C LEU A 218 10.73 -11.56 15.04
N SER A 219 11.30 -10.44 14.71
CA SER A 219 11.88 -9.51 15.67
C SER A 219 11.12 -8.18 15.67
N LEU A 220 11.13 -7.53 16.84
CA LEU A 220 10.71 -6.14 16.98
C LEU A 220 11.99 -5.29 16.94
N ASN A 221 12.31 -4.75 15.79
CA ASN A 221 13.45 -3.87 15.63
C ASN A 221 13.04 -2.43 15.97
N GLU A 222 13.92 -1.73 16.66
CA GLU A 222 13.71 -0.31 16.94
C GLU A 222 14.27 0.52 15.79
N VAL A 223 13.38 1.23 15.09
CA VAL A 223 13.73 2.13 13.99
C VAL A 223 13.20 3.52 14.34
N GLY A 224 14.10 4.46 14.64
CA GLY A 224 13.72 5.83 14.98
C GLY A 224 12.84 5.93 16.24
N GLY A 225 13.15 5.15 17.30
CA GLY A 225 12.37 5.14 18.55
C GLY A 225 11.01 4.41 18.47
N ARG A 226 10.73 3.74 17.35
CA ARG A 226 9.48 2.95 17.18
C ARG A 226 9.80 1.48 16.96
N LYS A 227 9.07 0.61 17.64
CA LYS A 227 9.17 -0.83 17.44
C LYS A 227 8.46 -1.21 16.14
N VAL A 228 9.23 -1.68 15.16
CA VAL A 228 8.76 -2.15 13.86
C VAL A 228 8.85 -3.66 13.82
N LEU A 229 7.74 -4.32 13.45
CA LEU A 229 7.74 -5.76 13.21
C LEU A 229 8.63 -6.04 12.00
N SER A 230 9.55 -6.99 12.12
CA SER A 230 10.40 -7.43 11.01
C SER A 230 10.51 -8.96 11.00
N PHE A 231 10.66 -9.50 9.80
CA PHE A 231 10.89 -10.91 9.55
C PHE A 231 12.21 -11.03 8.79
N ASP A 232 13.17 -11.77 9.35
CA ASP A 232 14.52 -11.94 8.79
C ASP A 232 15.19 -10.60 8.43
N GLY A 233 15.01 -9.59 9.30
CA GLY A 233 15.53 -8.22 9.10
C GLY A 233 14.72 -7.37 8.10
N ILE A 234 13.70 -7.92 7.44
CA ILE A 234 12.86 -7.21 6.49
C ILE A 234 11.66 -6.61 7.23
N PRO A 235 11.48 -5.27 7.21
CA PRO A 235 10.41 -4.62 7.95
C PRO A 235 9.04 -4.84 7.31
N PHE A 236 7.99 -4.91 8.14
CA PHE A 236 6.61 -4.82 7.69
C PHE A 236 6.17 -3.37 7.56
N ARG A 237 5.43 -3.09 6.49
CA ARG A 237 4.78 -1.82 6.21
C ARG A 237 3.29 -2.06 6.09
N ARG A 238 2.54 -1.33 6.89
CA ARG A 238 1.09 -1.40 6.87
C ARG A 238 0.54 -0.59 5.71
N VAL A 239 -0.36 -1.21 4.96
CA VAL A 239 -1.07 -0.62 3.84
C VAL A 239 -2.54 -0.96 3.98
N ASP A 240 -3.34 -0.01 4.44
CA ASP A 240 -4.77 -0.20 4.69
C ASP A 240 -5.58 -0.30 3.38
N ALA A 241 -4.97 0.05 2.23
CA ALA A 241 -5.56 -0.18 0.91
C ALA A 241 -5.61 -1.67 0.50
N LEU A 242 -4.90 -2.58 1.22
CA LEU A 242 -5.03 -4.03 1.02
C LEU A 242 -6.33 -4.54 1.64
N GLU A 243 -7.28 -4.86 0.78
CA GLU A 243 -8.63 -5.27 1.16
C GLU A 243 -8.74 -6.79 1.38
N PHE A 244 -9.75 -7.22 2.18
CA PHE A 244 -10.22 -8.61 2.28
C PHE A 244 -11.33 -8.93 1.26
N LYS A 245 -11.22 -8.43 0.05
CA LYS A 245 -12.19 -8.64 -1.04
C LYS A 245 -11.49 -8.96 -2.35
N GLU A 246 -10.27 -9.46 -2.28
CA GLU A 246 -9.55 -9.84 -3.47
C GLU A 246 -10.19 -11.08 -4.12
N ALA A 247 -10.21 -11.08 -5.46
CA ALA A 247 -10.59 -12.26 -6.21
C ALA A 247 -9.56 -13.37 -6.01
N GLN A 248 -10.02 -14.62 -5.93
CA GLN A 248 -9.13 -15.76 -5.81
C GLN A 248 -8.17 -15.85 -7.00
N VAL A 249 -6.89 -15.89 -6.71
CA VAL A 249 -5.83 -16.10 -7.69
C VAL A 249 -5.76 -17.59 -8.04
N LYS A 250 -5.88 -17.92 -9.33
CA LYS A 250 -5.94 -19.28 -9.87
C LYS A 250 -4.71 -19.61 -10.73
#